data_e9e13c96d4b07b6252fc4e611511539b
#
_entry.id   e9e13c96d4b07b6252fc4e611511539b
#
_cell.length_a   1.000
_cell.length_b   1.000
_cell.length_c   1.000
_cell.angle_alpha   90.00
_cell.angle_beta   90.00
_cell.angle_gamma   90.00
#
_symmetry.space_group_name_H-M   'P 1'
#
loop_
_entity.id
_entity.type
_entity.pdbx_description
1 polymer ?
#
loop_
_entity_poly.entity_id
_entity_poly.type
_entity_poly.pdbx_seq_one_letter_code
_entity_poly.pdbx_strand_id
1 'polypeptide(L)'
;MMKKLKSLCCVALLALTACSTTESPLAPERVSLFEMQEAGSKFYRIPALVKAADGALVAIADKRGDALGDLPNIITIVSKRSTDGGKTWSDMSIVAQGDTVAKCGYGDAVVIADEKRGNLVAVFSGNNGLWHSNEASLIRTYTATSKDNGHTWEEVIDITDQVYGGVYGEGTRYGLFTGSGSGVQLKHGAHAGRIMLVVAARNDATWGGTMSNYAIYSDDGGVTWHASKNPG
;
A
#
# COMPACT_ATOMS: atom_id res chain seq x y z
N MET A 1 -86.48 8.55 47.53
CA MET A 1 -85.25 9.34 47.58
C MET A 1 -84.08 8.44 47.12
N MET A 2 -83.69 8.54 45.88
CA MET A 2 -82.66 7.69 45.25
C MET A 2 -81.30 8.35 45.40
N LYS A 3 -80.32 7.74 46.05
CA LYS A 3 -78.96 8.18 46.12
C LYS A 3 -78.18 7.56 44.92
N LYS A 4 -77.65 8.43 44.04
CA LYS A 4 -76.82 8.04 42.96
C LYS A 4 -75.38 7.71 43.43
N LEU A 5 -74.96 6.49 43.19
CA LEU A 5 -73.59 6.00 43.39
C LEU A 5 -72.77 6.40 42.21
N LYS A 6 -71.70 7.25 42.42
CA LYS A 6 -70.76 7.61 41.40
C LYS A 6 -69.64 6.55 41.38
N SER A 7 -69.54 5.83 40.27
CA SER A 7 -68.42 4.91 39.99
C SER A 7 -67.21 5.68 39.60
N LEU A 8 -66.11 5.54 40.31
CA LEU A 8 -64.82 6.12 40.01
C LEU A 8 -63.96 5.09 39.22
N CYS A 9 -63.77 5.36 37.95
CA CYS A 9 -63.02 4.47 37.10
C CYS A 9 -61.53 4.91 37.21
N CYS A 10 -60.68 4.14 37.89
CA CYS A 10 -59.23 4.30 37.89
C CYS A 10 -58.65 3.72 36.63
N VAL A 11 -58.19 4.56 35.69
CA VAL A 11 -57.39 4.16 34.56
C VAL A 11 -55.92 4.06 35.02
N ALA A 12 -55.42 2.84 35.16
CA ALA A 12 -54.00 2.60 35.40
C ALA A 12 -53.23 2.73 34.09
N LEU A 13 -52.42 3.79 33.96
CA LEU A 13 -51.50 4.02 32.85
C LEU A 13 -50.27 3.16 33.09
N LEU A 14 -50.15 2.02 32.38
CA LEU A 14 -48.89 1.26 32.31
C LEU A 14 -47.90 2.00 31.42
N ALA A 15 -46.91 2.65 32.01
CA ALA A 15 -45.74 3.16 31.29
C ALA A 15 -44.82 1.99 30.96
N LEU A 16 -44.84 1.55 29.71
CA LEU A 16 -43.83 0.66 29.15
C LEU A 16 -42.53 1.45 28.92
N THR A 17 -41.60 1.38 29.88
CA THR A 17 -40.24 1.82 29.66
C THR A 17 -39.55 0.80 28.73
N ALA A 18 -39.51 1.13 27.45
CA ALA A 18 -38.64 0.43 26.51
C ALA A 18 -37.16 0.75 26.87
N CYS A 19 -36.54 -0.19 27.57
CA CYS A 19 -35.10 -0.16 27.76
C CYS A 19 -34.44 -0.47 26.41
N SER A 20 -34.10 0.56 25.63
CA SER A 20 -33.25 0.39 24.46
C SER A 20 -31.84 0.08 24.96
N THR A 21 -31.49 -1.20 24.95
CA THR A 21 -30.07 -1.59 25.05
C THR A 21 -29.37 -1.06 23.80
N THR A 22 -28.69 0.08 23.89
CA THR A 22 -27.70 0.48 22.92
C THR A 22 -26.56 -0.53 23.03
N GLU A 23 -26.53 -1.53 22.15
CA GLU A 23 -25.36 -2.37 22.01
C GLU A 23 -24.20 -1.42 21.68
N SER A 24 -23.19 -1.39 22.55
CA SER A 24 -21.93 -0.75 22.25
C SER A 24 -21.41 -1.37 20.94
N PRO A 25 -20.98 -0.58 19.94
CA PRO A 25 -20.41 -1.14 18.74
C PRO A 25 -19.27 -2.07 19.15
N LEU A 26 -19.39 -3.34 18.75
CA LEU A 26 -18.32 -4.33 18.98
C LEU A 26 -17.00 -3.75 18.48
N ALA A 27 -15.97 -3.85 19.29
CA ALA A 27 -14.64 -3.46 18.85
C ALA A 27 -14.31 -4.22 17.55
N PRO A 28 -13.74 -3.56 16.53
CA PRO A 28 -13.44 -4.21 15.27
C PRO A 28 -12.54 -5.42 15.51
N GLU A 29 -12.91 -6.55 14.91
CA GLU A 29 -12.08 -7.75 14.93
C GLU A 29 -10.73 -7.44 14.29
N ARG A 30 -9.63 -7.85 14.94
CA ARG A 30 -8.26 -7.61 14.47
C ARG A 30 -7.67 -8.94 14.04
N VAL A 31 -7.14 -8.97 12.82
CA VAL A 31 -6.43 -10.12 12.27
C VAL A 31 -4.97 -9.71 12.04
N SER A 32 -4.03 -10.48 12.59
CA SER A 32 -2.60 -10.31 12.27
C SER A 32 -2.32 -10.98 10.93
N LEU A 33 -1.73 -10.23 9.98
CA LEU A 33 -1.47 -10.73 8.63
C LEU A 33 -0.05 -11.24 8.44
N PHE A 34 0.92 -10.54 8.99
CA PHE A 34 2.35 -10.87 8.87
C PHE A 34 2.92 -10.93 10.28
N GLU A 35 3.11 -12.16 10.76
CA GLU A 35 3.55 -12.37 12.13
C GLU A 35 5.07 -12.55 12.24
N MET A 36 5.61 -12.13 13.37
CA MET A 36 7.02 -12.39 13.69
C MET A 36 7.29 -13.90 13.60
N GLN A 37 8.45 -14.26 13.03
CA GLN A 37 8.91 -15.63 12.77
C GLN A 37 8.17 -16.36 11.62
N GLU A 38 7.12 -15.80 11.06
CA GLU A 38 6.48 -16.38 9.88
C GLU A 38 7.47 -16.43 8.71
N ALA A 39 7.49 -17.53 7.98
CA ALA A 39 8.40 -17.78 6.86
C ALA A 39 9.88 -17.40 7.14
N GLY A 40 10.33 -17.57 8.40
CA GLY A 40 11.70 -17.32 8.82
C GLY A 40 12.11 -15.85 8.91
N SER A 41 11.16 -14.91 8.96
CA SER A 41 11.45 -13.49 9.14
C SER A 41 11.06 -13.01 10.53
N LYS A 42 11.98 -12.34 11.22
CA LYS A 42 11.68 -11.72 12.52
C LYS A 42 10.85 -10.45 12.39
N PHE A 43 10.93 -9.78 11.26
CA PHE A 43 10.31 -8.46 11.11
C PHE A 43 9.56 -8.33 9.79
N TYR A 44 8.35 -7.74 9.90
CA TYR A 44 7.55 -7.27 8.78
C TYR A 44 7.22 -5.81 9.00
N ARG A 45 7.34 -4.98 7.95
CA ARG A 45 7.06 -3.55 8.02
C ARG A 45 6.44 -3.05 6.71
N ILE A 46 6.06 -1.77 6.72
CA ILE A 46 5.63 -1.04 5.52
C ILE A 46 4.46 -1.74 4.82
N PRO A 47 3.31 -1.95 5.51
CA PRO A 47 2.17 -2.60 4.89
C PRO A 47 1.45 -1.68 3.91
N ALA A 48 0.95 -2.27 2.82
CA ALA A 48 -0.01 -1.66 1.92
C ALA A 48 -1.18 -2.61 1.68
N LEU A 49 -2.36 -2.05 1.40
CA LEU A 49 -3.58 -2.82 1.17
C LEU A 49 -4.29 -2.27 -0.06
N VAL A 50 -4.73 -3.17 -0.94
CA VAL A 50 -5.52 -2.81 -2.13
C VAL A 50 -6.67 -3.79 -2.32
N LYS A 51 -7.74 -3.31 -2.96
CA LYS A 51 -8.83 -4.17 -3.44
C LYS A 51 -8.61 -4.47 -4.92
N ALA A 52 -8.48 -5.74 -5.26
CA ALA A 52 -8.32 -6.22 -6.63
C ALA A 52 -9.65 -6.15 -7.41
N ALA A 53 -9.60 -6.27 -8.73
CA ALA A 53 -10.76 -6.14 -9.62
C ALA A 53 -11.84 -7.22 -9.37
N ASP A 54 -11.45 -8.41 -8.91
CA ASP A 54 -12.36 -9.49 -8.50
C ASP A 54 -12.97 -9.31 -7.10
N GLY A 55 -12.64 -8.20 -6.42
CA GLY A 55 -13.13 -7.86 -5.09
C GLY A 55 -12.27 -8.38 -3.94
N ALA A 56 -11.25 -9.19 -4.20
CA ALA A 56 -10.33 -9.66 -3.18
C ALA A 56 -9.51 -8.52 -2.57
N LEU A 57 -9.12 -8.67 -1.32
CA LEU A 57 -8.14 -7.81 -0.67
C LEU A 57 -6.75 -8.40 -0.86
N VAL A 58 -5.78 -7.57 -1.22
CA VAL A 58 -4.38 -7.96 -1.33
C VAL A 58 -3.55 -7.04 -0.45
N ALA A 59 -2.89 -7.65 0.55
CA ALA A 59 -1.97 -6.95 1.44
C ALA A 59 -0.54 -7.26 1.03
N ILE A 60 0.33 -6.25 1.00
CA ILE A 60 1.77 -6.41 0.78
C ILE A 60 2.53 -5.89 2.00
N ALA A 61 3.73 -6.43 2.22
CA ALA A 61 4.64 -5.95 3.26
C ALA A 61 6.10 -6.24 2.90
N ASP A 62 7.00 -5.48 3.52
CA ASP A 62 8.43 -5.78 3.56
C ASP A 62 8.71 -6.92 4.53
N LYS A 63 9.21 -8.03 4.03
CA LYS A 63 9.78 -9.14 4.81
C LYS A 63 11.28 -8.87 5.03
N ARG A 64 11.68 -8.55 6.25
CA ARG A 64 13.01 -8.00 6.56
C ARG A 64 14.02 -8.97 7.17
N GLY A 65 13.70 -10.26 7.24
CA GLY A 65 14.58 -11.26 7.80
C GLY A 65 14.93 -10.97 9.26
N ASP A 66 16.21 -10.87 9.56
CA ASP A 66 16.73 -10.64 10.92
C ASP A 66 17.03 -9.17 11.26
N ALA A 67 16.92 -8.26 10.29
CA ALA A 67 17.26 -6.85 10.44
C ALA A 67 16.03 -5.93 10.33
N LEU A 68 15.88 -5.00 11.29
CA LEU A 68 14.82 -3.99 11.24
C LEU A 68 15.08 -2.87 10.22
N GLY A 69 16.34 -2.69 9.84
CA GLY A 69 16.77 -1.57 8.99
C GLY A 69 16.13 -1.55 7.62
N ASP A 70 16.06 -0.36 7.05
CA ASP A 70 15.60 -0.11 5.68
C ASP A 70 16.67 -0.50 4.66
N LEU A 71 16.43 -0.23 3.37
CA LEU A 71 17.45 -0.38 2.33
C LEU A 71 18.75 0.40 2.72
N PRO A 72 19.91 -0.17 2.45
CA PRO A 72 20.22 -1.25 1.50
C PRO A 72 20.15 -2.69 2.07
N ASN A 73 19.48 -2.95 3.18
CA ASN A 73 19.32 -4.32 3.68
C ASN A 73 18.60 -5.20 2.65
N ILE A 74 18.80 -6.51 2.77
CA ILE A 74 18.16 -7.48 1.90
C ILE A 74 16.70 -7.68 2.38
N ILE A 75 15.80 -7.01 1.70
CA ILE A 75 14.36 -7.02 1.98
C ILE A 75 13.66 -7.72 0.81
N THR A 76 12.68 -8.55 1.11
CA THR A 76 11.79 -9.19 0.13
C THR A 76 10.40 -8.61 0.28
N ILE A 77 9.76 -8.19 -0.80
CA ILE A 77 8.36 -7.77 -0.76
C ILE A 77 7.48 -9.00 -0.94
N VAL A 78 6.52 -9.17 -0.04
CA VAL A 78 5.60 -10.31 -0.01
C VAL A 78 4.16 -9.85 -0.01
N SER A 79 3.23 -10.74 -0.43
CA SER A 79 1.80 -10.47 -0.41
C SER A 79 0.99 -11.60 0.19
N LYS A 80 -0.19 -11.28 0.70
CA LYS A 80 -1.26 -12.21 1.06
C LYS A 80 -2.57 -11.73 0.48
N ARG A 81 -3.49 -12.65 0.18
CA ARG A 81 -4.75 -12.39 -0.49
C ARG A 81 -5.93 -12.94 0.33
N SER A 82 -7.04 -12.18 0.39
CA SER A 82 -8.29 -12.59 1.03
C SER A 82 -9.47 -12.43 0.06
N THR A 83 -10.35 -13.43 0.02
CA THR A 83 -11.58 -13.42 -0.79
C THR A 83 -12.86 -13.29 0.03
N ASP A 84 -12.74 -13.21 1.34
CA ASP A 84 -13.86 -13.22 2.29
C ASP A 84 -13.96 -11.94 3.14
N GLY A 85 -13.38 -10.84 2.61
CA GLY A 85 -13.40 -9.53 3.28
C GLY A 85 -12.40 -9.40 4.41
N GLY A 86 -11.31 -10.16 4.37
CA GLY A 86 -10.22 -10.09 5.34
C GLY A 86 -10.34 -11.04 6.53
N LYS A 87 -11.29 -11.96 6.51
CA LYS A 87 -11.48 -12.96 7.59
C LYS A 87 -10.40 -14.05 7.52
N THR A 88 -10.13 -14.54 6.32
CA THR A 88 -9.04 -15.49 6.07
C THR A 88 -8.12 -15.00 4.96
N TRP A 89 -6.87 -15.43 5.01
CA TRP A 89 -5.82 -14.99 4.10
C TRP A 89 -5.05 -16.19 3.56
N SER A 90 -4.59 -16.07 2.32
CA SER A 90 -3.76 -17.08 1.65
C SER A 90 -2.40 -17.24 2.33
N ASP A 91 -1.70 -18.29 1.94
CA ASP A 91 -0.24 -18.36 2.13
C ASP A 91 0.44 -17.14 1.49
N MET A 92 1.65 -16.88 1.93
CA MET A 92 2.46 -15.75 1.47
C MET A 92 3.00 -16.01 0.05
N SER A 93 2.80 -15.03 -0.84
CA SER A 93 3.40 -14.99 -2.18
C SER A 93 4.52 -13.96 -2.24
N ILE A 94 5.50 -14.18 -3.11
CA ILE A 94 6.61 -13.25 -3.32
C ILE A 94 6.23 -12.26 -4.42
N VAL A 95 6.35 -10.95 -4.12
CA VAL A 95 6.21 -9.86 -5.09
C VAL A 95 7.57 -9.52 -5.71
N ALA A 96 8.59 -9.35 -4.87
CA ALA A 96 9.96 -9.10 -5.30
C ALA A 96 10.95 -9.72 -4.32
N GLN A 97 11.71 -10.71 -4.78
CA GLN A 97 12.65 -11.47 -3.97
C GLN A 97 13.96 -10.71 -3.79
N GLY A 98 14.31 -10.35 -2.55
CA GLY A 98 15.64 -9.83 -2.23
C GLY A 98 16.72 -10.87 -2.51
N ASP A 99 17.83 -10.42 -3.09
CA ASP A 99 18.95 -11.25 -3.51
C ASP A 99 20.18 -11.03 -2.61
N THR A 100 20.55 -12.07 -1.87
CA THR A 100 21.72 -12.05 -0.97
C THR A 100 23.05 -12.10 -1.73
N VAL A 101 23.08 -12.64 -2.94
CA VAL A 101 24.28 -12.72 -3.78
C VAL A 101 24.55 -11.38 -4.46
N ALA A 102 23.53 -10.82 -5.11
CA ALA A 102 23.60 -9.49 -5.72
C ALA A 102 23.57 -8.36 -4.68
N LYS A 103 23.27 -8.68 -3.40
CA LYS A 103 23.09 -7.71 -2.31
C LYS A 103 22.05 -6.64 -2.65
N CYS A 104 20.96 -7.05 -3.29
CA CYS A 104 19.85 -6.19 -3.70
C CYS A 104 18.61 -6.53 -2.88
N GLY A 105 18.10 -5.54 -2.13
CA GLY A 105 16.81 -5.61 -1.46
C GLY A 105 15.78 -4.77 -2.18
N TYR A 106 14.49 -5.06 -1.93
CA TYR A 106 13.33 -4.32 -2.40
C TYR A 106 12.44 -3.96 -1.23
N GLY A 107 11.94 -2.73 -1.17
CA GLY A 107 11.09 -2.29 -0.06
C GLY A 107 10.25 -1.08 -0.41
N ASP A 108 9.43 -0.68 0.59
CA ASP A 108 8.61 0.52 0.53
C ASP A 108 7.62 0.52 -0.65
N ALA A 109 6.91 -0.59 -0.81
CA ALA A 109 6.03 -0.80 -1.95
C ALA A 109 4.75 0.04 -1.87
N VAL A 110 4.40 0.68 -2.98
CA VAL A 110 3.09 1.23 -3.30
C VAL A 110 2.38 0.23 -4.21
N VAL A 111 1.15 -0.14 -3.87
CA VAL A 111 0.33 -1.01 -4.71
C VAL A 111 -0.84 -0.24 -5.31
N ILE A 112 -1.13 -0.47 -6.59
CA ILE A 112 -2.16 0.21 -7.36
C ILE A 112 -3.07 -0.83 -8.00
N ALA A 113 -4.39 -0.66 -7.86
CA ALA A 113 -5.35 -1.42 -8.65
C ALA A 113 -5.57 -0.70 -9.99
N ASP A 114 -5.17 -1.34 -11.08
CA ASP A 114 -5.56 -0.95 -12.43
C ASP A 114 -6.92 -1.59 -12.77
N GLU A 115 -7.98 -0.98 -12.28
CA GLU A 115 -9.35 -1.47 -12.48
C GLU A 115 -9.72 -1.60 -13.97
N LYS A 116 -9.13 -0.75 -14.84
CA LYS A 116 -9.38 -0.75 -16.28
C LYS A 116 -8.86 -2.03 -16.96
N ARG A 117 -7.75 -2.59 -16.48
CA ARG A 117 -7.12 -3.79 -17.04
C ARG A 117 -7.30 -5.02 -16.16
N GLY A 118 -7.80 -4.86 -14.93
CA GLY A 118 -7.95 -5.93 -13.96
C GLY A 118 -6.63 -6.38 -13.34
N ASN A 119 -5.58 -5.54 -13.37
CA ASN A 119 -4.26 -5.85 -12.86
C ASN A 119 -4.00 -5.19 -11.49
N LEU A 120 -3.03 -5.70 -10.76
CA LEU A 120 -2.36 -4.99 -9.67
C LEU A 120 -0.94 -4.62 -10.11
N VAL A 121 -0.53 -3.40 -9.80
CA VAL A 121 0.83 -2.92 -10.09
C VAL A 121 1.48 -2.49 -8.79
N ALA A 122 2.58 -3.12 -8.42
CA ALA A 122 3.43 -2.72 -7.30
C ALA A 122 4.60 -1.90 -7.83
N VAL A 123 4.87 -0.75 -7.21
CA VAL A 123 6.04 0.10 -7.50
C VAL A 123 6.81 0.27 -6.21
N PHE A 124 8.11 0.06 -6.23
CA PHE A 124 8.93 0.00 -5.02
C PHE A 124 10.36 0.44 -5.25
N SER A 125 11.03 0.78 -4.15
CA SER A 125 12.46 1.13 -4.14
C SER A 125 13.32 -0.12 -4.01
N GLY A 126 14.57 -0.04 -4.44
CA GLY A 126 15.53 -1.13 -4.25
C GLY A 126 16.97 -0.72 -4.46
N ASN A 127 17.88 -1.69 -4.37
CA ASN A 127 19.31 -1.56 -4.47
C ASN A 127 19.91 -0.81 -3.26
N ASN A 128 19.86 0.51 -3.24
CA ASN A 128 20.44 1.32 -2.15
C ASN A 128 19.34 2.00 -1.32
N GLY A 129 19.70 2.49 -0.14
CA GLY A 129 18.84 3.36 0.67
C GLY A 129 18.84 4.80 0.16
N LEU A 130 17.74 5.54 0.41
CA LEU A 130 17.57 6.91 -0.07
C LEU A 130 18.74 7.82 0.30
N TRP A 131 19.18 7.77 1.57
CA TRP A 131 20.25 8.61 2.09
C TRP A 131 21.65 8.11 1.74
N HIS A 132 21.77 6.84 1.34
CA HIS A 132 23.01 6.21 0.88
C HIS A 132 23.19 6.29 -0.64
N SER A 133 22.15 6.72 -1.37
CA SER A 133 22.14 6.85 -2.82
C SER A 133 23.25 7.82 -3.30
N ASN A 134 24.04 7.37 -4.26
CA ASN A 134 25.12 8.12 -4.87
C ASN A 134 25.32 7.66 -6.32
N GLU A 135 26.20 8.32 -7.07
CA GLU A 135 26.43 8.03 -8.49
C GLU A 135 26.85 6.59 -8.78
N ALA A 136 27.66 5.99 -7.89
CA ALA A 136 28.14 4.61 -8.06
C ALA A 136 27.08 3.56 -7.63
N SER A 137 26.16 3.94 -6.75
CA SER A 137 25.13 3.05 -6.21
C SER A 137 23.84 3.83 -5.94
N LEU A 138 23.03 3.98 -6.98
CA LEU A 138 21.77 4.71 -6.91
C LEU A 138 20.67 3.86 -6.25
N ILE A 139 19.84 4.49 -5.42
CA ILE A 139 18.53 3.90 -5.11
C ILE A 139 17.72 3.82 -6.39
N ARG A 140 17.16 2.67 -6.70
CA ARG A 140 16.45 2.40 -7.95
C ARG A 140 14.96 2.26 -7.72
N THR A 141 14.20 2.46 -8.78
CA THR A 141 12.75 2.29 -8.79
C THR A 141 12.39 1.09 -9.67
N TYR A 142 11.57 0.20 -9.11
CA TYR A 142 11.15 -1.04 -9.75
C TYR A 142 9.65 -1.19 -9.79
N THR A 143 9.16 -2.05 -10.65
CA THR A 143 7.75 -2.45 -10.72
C THR A 143 7.60 -3.95 -10.88
N ALA A 144 6.50 -4.49 -10.35
CA ALA A 144 6.02 -5.85 -10.61
C ALA A 144 4.52 -5.82 -10.82
N THR A 145 4.00 -6.61 -11.74
CA THR A 145 2.57 -6.67 -12.09
C THR A 145 1.99 -8.02 -11.74
N SER A 146 0.79 -8.02 -11.17
CA SER A 146 -0.05 -9.22 -11.07
C SER A 146 -1.22 -9.09 -12.05
N LYS A 147 -1.37 -10.07 -12.93
CA LYS A 147 -2.46 -10.17 -13.92
C LYS A 147 -3.60 -11.09 -13.48
N ASP A 148 -3.50 -11.63 -12.27
CA ASP A 148 -4.40 -12.63 -11.71
C ASP A 148 -4.93 -12.22 -10.33
N ASN A 149 -5.12 -10.91 -10.12
CA ASN A 149 -5.67 -10.34 -8.89
C ASN A 149 -4.85 -10.65 -7.63
N GLY A 150 -3.54 -10.73 -7.74
CA GLY A 150 -2.62 -10.91 -6.62
C GLY A 150 -2.33 -12.36 -6.24
N HIS A 151 -2.67 -13.33 -7.09
CA HIS A 151 -2.26 -14.74 -6.88
C HIS A 151 -0.78 -14.92 -7.18
N THR A 152 -0.31 -14.39 -8.31
CA THR A 152 1.10 -14.43 -8.72
C THR A 152 1.56 -13.05 -9.18
N TRP A 153 2.87 -12.85 -9.19
CA TRP A 153 3.51 -11.61 -9.62
C TRP A 153 4.51 -11.92 -10.73
N GLU A 154 4.54 -11.07 -11.75
CA GLU A 154 5.47 -11.18 -12.86
C GLU A 154 6.89 -10.76 -12.43
N GLU A 155 7.84 -10.91 -13.35
CA GLU A 155 9.24 -10.51 -13.14
C GLU A 155 9.35 -9.02 -12.77
N VAL A 156 10.30 -8.73 -11.87
CA VAL A 156 10.62 -7.36 -11.44
C VAL A 156 11.31 -6.62 -12.58
N ILE A 157 10.78 -5.45 -12.92
CA ILE A 157 11.32 -4.59 -13.98
C ILE A 157 11.91 -3.32 -13.36
N ASP A 158 13.12 -2.98 -13.71
CA ASP A 158 13.77 -1.71 -13.36
C ASP A 158 13.22 -0.59 -14.26
N ILE A 159 12.59 0.40 -13.65
CA ILE A 159 12.02 1.57 -14.34
C ILE A 159 12.78 2.87 -14.01
N THR A 160 13.93 2.75 -13.38
CA THR A 160 14.73 3.89 -12.89
C THR A 160 14.97 4.94 -13.97
N ASP A 161 15.44 4.53 -15.14
CA ASP A 161 15.76 5.45 -16.23
C ASP A 161 14.52 6.17 -16.80
N GLN A 162 13.34 5.58 -16.64
CA GLN A 162 12.09 6.17 -17.09
C GLN A 162 11.62 7.30 -16.17
N VAL A 163 11.86 7.18 -14.87
CA VAL A 163 11.32 8.10 -13.86
C VAL A 163 12.33 9.13 -13.36
N TYR A 164 13.61 8.83 -13.45
CA TYR A 164 14.66 9.79 -13.08
C TYR A 164 14.94 10.84 -14.20
N GLY A 165 14.82 10.45 -15.45
CA GLY A 165 14.93 11.33 -16.62
C GLY A 165 16.29 12.01 -16.78
N GLY A 166 17.43 11.31 -16.56
CA GLY A 166 18.79 11.79 -16.84
C GLY A 166 19.88 11.27 -15.88
N VAL A 167 20.99 11.96 -15.74
CA VAL A 167 22.14 11.52 -14.97
C VAL A 167 22.05 11.92 -13.50
N TYR A 168 22.73 11.20 -12.63
CA TYR A 168 22.85 11.52 -11.20
C TYR A 168 23.34 12.96 -11.00
N GLY A 169 22.74 13.66 -10.03
CA GLY A 169 23.12 15.03 -9.68
C GLY A 169 22.37 16.14 -10.43
N GLU A 170 21.49 15.79 -11.38
CA GLU A 170 20.66 16.76 -12.08
C GLU A 170 19.18 16.66 -11.62
N GLY A 171 18.63 17.76 -11.14
CA GLY A 171 17.22 17.78 -10.68
C GLY A 171 16.96 16.80 -9.53
N THR A 172 16.07 15.81 -9.73
CA THR A 172 15.69 14.82 -8.72
C THR A 172 16.59 13.60 -8.61
N ARG A 173 17.74 13.59 -9.24
CA ARG A 173 18.55 12.41 -9.50
C ARG A 173 19.55 12.07 -8.41
N TYR A 174 19.40 12.64 -7.24
CA TYR A 174 20.10 12.20 -6.04
C TYR A 174 19.43 10.97 -5.37
N GLY A 175 18.18 10.72 -5.66
CA GLY A 175 17.43 9.56 -5.21
C GLY A 175 15.92 9.78 -5.27
N LEU A 176 15.16 8.77 -5.73
CA LEU A 176 13.70 8.70 -5.62
C LEU A 176 13.33 7.61 -4.64
N PHE A 177 12.38 7.92 -3.77
CA PHE A 177 11.84 7.01 -2.77
C PHE A 177 10.34 6.86 -2.97
N THR A 178 9.88 5.64 -3.18
CA THR A 178 8.48 5.35 -3.51
C THR A 178 7.50 5.62 -2.38
N GLY A 179 8.00 5.66 -1.13
CA GLY A 179 7.13 5.74 0.03
C GLY A 179 6.51 4.39 0.33
N SER A 180 5.25 4.37 0.72
CA SER A 180 4.49 3.15 0.97
C SER A 180 3.00 3.43 0.86
N GLY A 181 2.19 2.38 0.74
CA GLY A 181 0.75 2.50 0.74
C GLY A 181 0.12 2.22 -0.62
N SER A 182 -0.89 3.00 -1.00
CA SER A 182 -1.65 2.79 -2.24
C SER A 182 -1.49 3.97 -3.18
N GLY A 183 -1.26 3.68 -4.47
CA GLY A 183 -1.44 4.66 -5.52
C GLY A 183 -2.89 4.72 -5.98
N VAL A 184 -3.15 5.48 -7.02
CA VAL A 184 -4.50 5.71 -7.55
C VAL A 184 -4.58 5.45 -9.05
N GLN A 185 -5.76 5.06 -9.51
CA GLN A 185 -6.13 5.14 -10.92
C GLN A 185 -7.11 6.29 -11.12
N LEU A 186 -6.81 7.19 -12.08
CA LEU A 186 -7.71 8.29 -12.43
C LEU A 186 -8.95 7.73 -13.12
N LYS A 187 -10.14 8.05 -12.59
CA LYS A 187 -11.42 7.55 -13.09
C LYS A 187 -12.05 8.47 -14.13
N HIS A 188 -11.67 9.75 -14.14
CA HIS A 188 -12.33 10.79 -14.95
C HIS A 188 -11.32 11.70 -15.66
N GLY A 189 -11.81 12.47 -16.65
CA GLY A 189 -11.04 13.46 -17.37
C GLY A 189 -10.20 12.89 -18.51
N ALA A 190 -9.33 13.72 -19.07
CA ALA A 190 -8.50 13.39 -20.25
C ALA A 190 -7.52 12.24 -20.02
N HIS A 191 -7.20 11.94 -18.77
CA HIS A 191 -6.26 10.90 -18.38
C HIS A 191 -6.93 9.74 -17.64
N ALA A 192 -8.21 9.49 -17.88
CA ALA A 192 -8.94 8.37 -17.27
C ALA A 192 -8.25 7.03 -17.61
N GLY A 193 -7.96 6.24 -16.58
CA GLY A 193 -7.20 4.98 -16.69
C GLY A 193 -5.70 5.12 -16.41
N ARG A 194 -5.18 6.34 -16.24
CA ARG A 194 -3.80 6.58 -15.76
C ARG A 194 -3.67 6.06 -14.34
N ILE A 195 -2.65 5.26 -14.08
CA ILE A 195 -2.23 4.90 -12.73
C ILE A 195 -1.10 5.83 -12.30
N MET A 196 -1.08 6.21 -11.03
CA MET A 196 -0.08 7.13 -10.51
C MET A 196 0.14 7.00 -9.00
N LEU A 197 1.33 7.43 -8.58
CA LEU A 197 1.71 7.55 -7.17
C LEU A 197 2.59 8.79 -6.97
N VAL A 198 2.73 9.21 -5.73
CA VAL A 198 3.65 10.27 -5.34
C VAL A 198 4.93 9.65 -4.77
N VAL A 199 6.06 10.13 -5.20
CA VAL A 199 7.39 9.74 -4.72
C VAL A 199 8.09 10.93 -4.08
N ALA A 200 8.97 10.66 -3.12
CA ALA A 200 9.83 11.66 -2.53
C ALA A 200 11.20 11.65 -3.23
N ALA A 201 11.71 12.81 -3.56
CA ALA A 201 12.98 12.96 -4.25
C ALA A 201 13.97 13.80 -3.43
N ARG A 202 15.22 13.38 -3.37
CA ARG A 202 16.31 14.21 -2.84
C ARG A 202 16.70 15.28 -3.85
N ASN A 203 16.82 16.52 -3.36
CA ASN A 203 17.21 17.67 -4.19
C ASN A 203 18.73 17.92 -4.22
N ASP A 204 19.46 17.28 -3.30
CA ASP A 204 20.91 17.44 -3.16
C ASP A 204 21.55 16.16 -2.58
N ALA A 205 22.89 16.11 -2.55
CA ALA A 205 23.64 14.99 -2.03
C ALA A 205 23.77 14.97 -0.50
N THR A 206 23.27 15.97 0.21
CA THR A 206 23.43 16.12 1.65
C THR A 206 22.57 15.09 2.39
N TRP A 207 23.14 14.41 3.37
CA TRP A 207 22.39 13.53 4.26
C TRP A 207 21.35 14.33 5.07
N GLY A 208 20.09 13.91 5.00
CA GLY A 208 19.00 14.67 5.64
C GLY A 208 18.70 16.02 4.98
N GLY A 209 19.18 16.24 3.77
CA GLY A 209 18.97 17.48 3.01
C GLY A 209 17.53 17.66 2.52
N THR A 210 17.33 18.63 1.65
CA THR A 210 16.00 19.01 1.18
C THR A 210 15.39 17.94 0.27
N MET A 211 14.06 17.83 0.32
CA MET A 211 13.29 16.89 -0.49
C MET A 211 12.13 17.59 -1.18
N SER A 212 11.74 17.05 -2.33
CA SER A 212 10.55 17.43 -3.09
C SER A 212 9.66 16.21 -3.32
N ASN A 213 8.40 16.44 -3.67
CA ASN A 213 7.49 15.38 -4.06
C ASN A 213 7.17 15.47 -5.55
N TYR A 214 7.15 14.34 -6.21
CA TYR A 214 6.83 14.20 -7.62
C TYR A 214 5.75 13.15 -7.81
N ALA A 215 4.92 13.32 -8.83
CA ALA A 215 4.08 12.22 -9.30
C ALA A 215 4.83 11.45 -10.37
N ILE A 216 4.82 10.12 -10.26
CA ILE A 216 5.16 9.23 -11.37
C ILE A 216 3.88 8.52 -11.81
N TYR A 217 3.76 8.26 -13.10
CA TYR A 217 2.52 7.75 -13.67
C TYR A 217 2.76 6.87 -14.90
N SER A 218 1.77 6.03 -15.20
CA SER A 218 1.71 5.20 -16.39
C SER A 218 0.31 5.29 -17.02
N ASP A 219 0.27 5.39 -18.34
CA ASP A 219 -0.97 5.40 -19.13
C ASP A 219 -1.31 4.03 -19.72
N ASP A 220 -0.40 3.08 -19.64
CA ASP A 220 -0.48 1.76 -20.28
C ASP A 220 -0.51 0.58 -19.28
N GLY A 221 -0.76 0.86 -17.99
CA GLY A 221 -0.91 -0.16 -16.95
C GLY A 221 0.40 -0.62 -16.34
N GLY A 222 1.42 0.26 -16.28
CA GLY A 222 2.68 -0.01 -15.64
C GLY A 222 3.79 -0.51 -16.57
N VAL A 223 3.56 -0.50 -17.90
CA VAL A 223 4.57 -0.90 -18.89
C VAL A 223 5.58 0.21 -19.11
N THR A 224 5.10 1.44 -19.32
CA THR A 224 5.95 2.64 -19.42
C THR A 224 5.59 3.64 -18.33
N TRP A 225 6.60 4.33 -17.83
CA TRP A 225 6.48 5.26 -16.72
C TRP A 225 7.03 6.64 -17.06
N HIS A 226 6.43 7.64 -16.46
CA HIS A 226 6.79 9.03 -16.62
C HIS A 226 6.82 9.73 -15.28
N ALA A 227 7.70 10.70 -15.10
CA ALA A 227 7.68 11.62 -13.96
C ALA A 227 6.97 12.92 -14.35
N SER A 228 6.24 13.50 -13.39
CA SER A 228 5.72 14.86 -13.56
C SER A 228 6.86 15.86 -13.65
N LYS A 229 6.58 17.02 -14.26
CA LYS A 229 7.50 18.17 -14.16
C LYS A 229 7.56 18.62 -12.70
N ASN A 230 8.72 19.13 -12.30
CA ASN A 230 8.85 19.80 -11.01
C ASN A 230 7.78 20.89 -10.87
N PRO A 231 7.01 20.91 -9.80
CA PRO A 231 6.00 21.95 -9.59
C PRO A 231 6.60 23.35 -9.32
N GLY A 232 7.94 23.49 -9.27
CA GLY A 232 8.66 24.73 -9.01
C GLY A 232 8.97 24.95 -7.55
#